data_e2618d176f0c54deb039b84d2061df74
#
_entry.id   e2618d176f0c54deb039b84d2061df74
#
_cell.length_a   1.000
_cell.length_b   1.000
_cell.length_c   1.000
_cell.angle_alpha   90.00
_cell.angle_beta   90.00
_cell.angle_gamma   90.00
#
_symmetry.space_group_name_H-M   'P 1'
#
loop_
_entity.id
_entity.type
_entity.pdbx_description
1 polymer ?
#
loop_
_entity_poly.entity_id
_entity_poly.type
_entity_poly.pdbx_seq_one_letter_code
_entity_poly.pdbx_strand_id
1 'polypeptide(L)'
;QINILRNIPPEALGTWLSTFQKGESVIIQNVDDIMSYDPVVYESLMPQNIKRLVTSPISRNQDIIAFYGIDNPPLDRMDHIAFMLQLLGHFINSMLRRRDLVGKLETLSYHDQLTGAKNRHALNKQLASLTKGQSLGILYGDVMGLKQINDTLGHQAGDKALLYACEKLKSHFPEECVYRIGGDEFI
;
A
#
# COMPACT_ATOMS: atom_id res chain seq x y z
N GLN A 1 -15.50 18.27 15.62
CA GLN A 1 -14.74 18.78 14.46
C GLN A 1 -13.63 17.76 14.19
N ILE A 2 -13.55 17.21 12.97
CA ILE A 2 -12.48 16.26 12.62
C ILE A 2 -11.33 17.09 12.04
N ASN A 3 -10.26 17.24 12.81
CA ASN A 3 -9.03 17.86 12.33
C ASN A 3 -8.18 16.77 11.65
N ILE A 4 -7.96 16.88 10.34
CA ILE A 4 -7.10 15.97 9.59
C ILE A 4 -5.76 16.67 9.41
N LEU A 5 -4.78 16.24 10.19
CA LEU A 5 -3.38 16.61 9.99
C LEU A 5 -2.80 15.70 8.90
N ARG A 6 -2.30 16.28 7.81
CA ARG A 6 -1.70 15.55 6.69
C ARG A 6 -0.22 15.89 6.57
N ASN A 7 0.58 14.88 6.18
CA ASN A 7 2.02 15.05 5.89
C ASN A 7 2.82 15.65 7.06
N ILE A 8 2.54 15.17 8.27
CA ILE A 8 3.32 15.57 9.44
C ILE A 8 4.68 14.83 9.35
N PRO A 9 5.80 15.57 9.32
CA PRO A 9 7.11 14.93 9.34
C PRO A 9 7.33 14.21 10.68
N PRO A 10 8.04 13.06 10.71
CA PRO A 10 8.28 12.31 11.95
C PRO A 10 8.88 13.14 13.08
N GLU A 11 9.68 14.15 12.76
CA GLU A 11 10.32 15.07 13.71
C GLU A 11 9.30 15.91 14.48
N ALA A 12 8.15 16.19 13.88
CA ALA A 12 7.07 16.95 14.52
C ALA A 12 6.26 16.12 15.54
N LEU A 13 6.49 14.81 15.62
CA LEU A 13 5.88 13.95 16.62
C LEU A 13 6.62 13.99 17.97
N GLY A 14 7.80 14.62 18.02
CA GLY A 14 8.55 14.78 19.26
C GLY A 14 8.72 13.48 20.03
N THR A 15 8.39 13.51 21.33
CA THR A 15 8.45 12.34 22.22
C THR A 15 7.46 11.23 21.87
N TRP A 16 6.42 11.52 21.10
CA TRP A 16 5.37 10.53 20.74
C TRP A 16 5.91 9.41 19.85
N LEU A 17 6.93 9.72 19.03
CA LEU A 17 7.49 8.76 18.09
C LEU A 17 7.95 7.48 18.78
N SER A 18 8.64 7.60 19.92
CA SER A 18 9.13 6.45 20.68
C SER A 18 7.99 5.60 21.27
N THR A 19 6.90 6.22 21.69
CA THR A 19 5.70 5.56 22.22
C THR A 19 4.95 4.87 21.08
N PHE A 20 4.78 5.55 19.96
CA PHE A 20 4.12 5.00 18.77
C PHE A 20 4.88 3.82 18.15
N GLN A 21 6.22 3.82 18.19
CA GLN A 21 7.04 2.69 17.73
C GLN A 21 6.81 1.42 18.55
N LYS A 22 6.42 1.56 19.81
CA LYS A 22 6.02 0.43 20.69
C LYS A 22 4.57 -0.01 20.46
N GLY A 23 3.81 0.71 19.63
CA GLY A 23 2.38 0.47 19.42
C GLY A 23 1.49 0.98 20.54
N GLU A 24 2.04 1.82 21.41
CA GLU A 24 1.35 2.36 22.60
C GLU A 24 0.67 3.69 22.27
N SER A 25 -0.40 3.99 23.04
CA SER A 25 -1.09 5.28 22.95
C SER A 25 -0.35 6.34 23.76
N VAL A 26 -0.37 7.56 23.28
CA VAL A 26 0.03 8.74 24.03
C VAL A 26 -1.19 9.31 24.74
N ILE A 27 -1.06 9.55 26.04
CA ILE A 27 -2.09 10.14 26.91
C ILE A 27 -1.54 11.42 27.50
N ILE A 28 -2.15 12.56 27.21
CA ILE A 28 -1.80 13.87 27.73
C ILE A 28 -2.99 14.37 28.57
N GLN A 29 -2.82 14.33 29.87
CA GLN A 29 -3.88 14.79 30.81
C GLN A 29 -3.97 16.28 30.92
N ASN A 30 -2.85 16.98 30.71
CA ASN A 30 -2.79 18.43 30.65
C ASN A 30 -1.70 18.86 29.66
N VAL A 31 -2.08 19.59 28.59
CA VAL A 31 -1.13 20.03 27.55
C VAL A 31 -0.10 21.01 28.10
N ASP A 32 -0.42 21.81 29.12
CA ASP A 32 0.54 22.75 29.71
C ASP A 32 1.75 22.07 30.31
N ASP A 33 1.61 20.80 30.77
CA ASP A 33 2.69 20.04 31.38
C ASP A 33 3.76 19.62 30.37
N ILE A 34 3.40 19.50 29.09
CA ILE A 34 4.33 19.08 28.02
C ILE A 34 5.24 20.20 27.52
N MET A 35 4.92 21.45 27.81
CA MET A 35 5.71 22.60 27.37
C MET A 35 7.18 22.50 27.79
N SER A 36 7.43 21.91 28.96
CA SER A 36 8.78 21.80 29.54
C SER A 36 9.68 20.75 28.88
N TYR A 37 9.11 19.70 28.28
CA TYR A 37 9.86 18.57 27.72
C TYR A 37 9.59 18.29 26.24
N ASP A 38 8.50 18.83 25.68
CA ASP A 38 8.16 18.70 24.25
C ASP A 38 7.50 19.98 23.71
N PRO A 39 8.26 21.08 23.61
CA PRO A 39 7.72 22.37 23.16
C PRO A 39 7.18 22.32 21.72
N VAL A 40 7.70 21.43 20.86
CA VAL A 40 7.25 21.31 19.46
C VAL A 40 5.82 20.79 19.42
N VAL A 41 5.53 19.74 20.17
CA VAL A 41 4.16 19.21 20.29
C VAL A 41 3.25 20.22 20.97
N TYR A 42 3.70 20.88 22.02
CA TYR A 42 2.94 21.92 22.70
C TYR A 42 2.49 23.03 21.74
N GLU A 43 3.42 23.59 20.96
CA GLU A 43 3.12 24.64 19.97
C GLU A 43 2.15 24.18 18.88
N SER A 44 2.12 22.89 18.58
CA SER A 44 1.20 22.32 17.59
C SER A 44 -0.23 22.15 18.13
N LEU A 45 -0.38 21.89 19.42
CA LEU A 45 -1.68 21.62 20.06
C LEU A 45 -2.39 22.89 20.55
N MET A 46 -1.65 23.89 21.03
CA MET A 46 -2.20 25.12 21.59
C MET A 46 -3.13 25.91 20.65
N PRO A 47 -2.78 26.12 19.37
CA PRO A 47 -3.66 26.85 18.45
C PRO A 47 -5.00 26.15 18.21
N GLN A 48 -5.08 24.86 18.49
CA GLN A 48 -6.27 24.04 18.30
C GLN A 48 -7.15 23.98 19.55
N ASN A 49 -6.78 24.69 20.63
CA ASN A 49 -7.46 24.70 21.93
C ASN A 49 -7.58 23.29 22.56
N ILE A 50 -6.54 22.46 22.34
CA ILE A 50 -6.45 21.11 22.90
C ILE A 50 -5.82 21.21 24.29
N LYS A 51 -6.58 20.84 25.30
CA LYS A 51 -6.12 20.81 26.71
C LYS A 51 -5.72 19.42 27.16
N ARG A 52 -6.31 18.41 26.58
CA ARG A 52 -6.09 16.99 26.83
C ARG A 52 -6.14 16.22 25.53
N LEU A 53 -5.39 15.11 25.46
CA LEU A 53 -5.34 14.32 24.25
C LEU A 53 -5.13 12.85 24.58
N VAL A 54 -5.81 11.98 23.85
CA VAL A 54 -5.45 10.57 23.76
C VAL A 54 -5.28 10.26 22.28
N THR A 55 -4.10 9.76 21.89
CA THR A 55 -3.81 9.44 20.50
C THR A 55 -3.08 8.10 20.38
N SER A 56 -3.37 7.38 19.29
CA SER A 56 -2.82 6.05 19.01
C SER A 56 -2.29 5.97 17.58
N PRO A 57 -1.23 5.20 17.33
CA PRO A 57 -0.66 5.03 16.01
C PRO A 57 -1.45 4.05 15.15
N ILE A 58 -1.38 4.24 13.84
CA ILE A 58 -1.66 3.24 12.83
C ILE A 58 -0.34 2.86 12.19
N SER A 59 0.08 1.59 12.33
CA SER A 59 1.36 1.11 11.80
C SER A 59 1.16 0.12 10.68
N ARG A 60 2.07 0.13 9.70
CA ARG A 60 2.13 -0.84 8.61
C ARG A 60 3.55 -1.34 8.47
N ASN A 61 3.77 -2.65 8.62
CA ASN A 61 5.12 -3.26 8.57
C ASN A 61 6.12 -2.61 9.54
N GLN A 62 5.68 -2.22 10.74
CA GLN A 62 6.40 -1.49 11.78
C GLN A 62 6.60 0.03 11.51
N ASP A 63 6.26 0.53 10.33
CA ASP A 63 6.27 1.95 10.05
C ASP A 63 4.98 2.61 10.52
N ILE A 64 5.09 3.76 11.17
CA ILE A 64 3.93 4.57 11.56
C ILE A 64 3.47 5.31 10.30
N ILE A 65 2.27 4.98 9.81
CA ILE A 65 1.69 5.58 8.61
C ILE A 65 0.67 6.68 8.92
N ALA A 66 0.10 6.66 10.11
CA ALA A 66 -0.85 7.65 10.60
C ALA A 66 -0.98 7.54 12.12
N PHE A 67 -1.65 8.50 12.72
CA PHE A 67 -2.16 8.42 14.07
C PHE A 67 -3.56 9.05 14.11
N TYR A 68 -4.30 8.76 15.15
CA TYR A 68 -5.67 9.25 15.37
C TYR A 68 -5.92 9.34 16.86
N GLY A 69 -6.80 10.23 17.25
CA GLY A 69 -7.01 10.51 18.67
C GLY A 69 -8.32 11.21 18.96
N ILE A 70 -8.50 11.52 20.22
CA ILE A 70 -9.63 12.26 20.76
C ILE A 70 -9.10 13.44 21.55
N ASP A 71 -9.53 14.65 21.13
CA ASP A 71 -9.22 15.91 21.77
C ASP A 71 -10.16 16.15 22.96
N ASN A 72 -9.60 16.66 24.04
CA ASN A 72 -10.31 17.04 25.26
C ASN A 72 -11.24 15.95 25.84
N PRO A 73 -10.79 14.68 25.92
CA PRO A 73 -11.60 13.63 26.53
C PRO A 73 -11.85 13.90 28.02
N PRO A 74 -12.90 13.31 28.65
CA PRO A 74 -13.06 13.31 30.08
C PRO A 74 -11.88 12.63 30.79
N LEU A 75 -11.36 13.23 31.87
CA LEU A 75 -10.19 12.73 32.59
C LEU A 75 -10.37 11.30 33.08
N ASP A 76 -11.54 11.00 33.63
CA ASP A 76 -11.92 9.69 34.18
C ASP A 76 -12.04 8.58 33.13
N ARG A 77 -11.99 8.92 31.82
CA ARG A 77 -12.16 7.96 30.71
C ARG A 77 -10.92 7.84 29.83
N MET A 78 -9.85 8.56 30.10
CA MET A 78 -8.70 8.61 29.21
C MET A 78 -8.06 7.25 28.99
N ASP A 79 -7.87 6.45 30.03
CA ASP A 79 -7.31 5.10 29.93
C ASP A 79 -8.23 4.15 29.14
N HIS A 80 -9.54 4.26 29.37
CA HIS A 80 -10.52 3.48 28.60
C HIS A 80 -10.51 3.86 27.12
N ILE A 81 -10.44 5.16 26.82
CA ILE A 81 -10.33 5.68 25.45
C ILE A 81 -9.03 5.20 24.80
N ALA A 82 -7.90 5.25 25.49
CA ALA A 82 -6.63 4.75 25.00
C ALA A 82 -6.71 3.28 24.61
N PHE A 83 -7.28 2.45 25.47
CA PHE A 83 -7.50 1.03 25.20
C PHE A 83 -8.41 0.81 23.98
N MET A 84 -9.51 1.55 23.87
CA MET A 84 -10.41 1.46 22.72
C MET A 84 -9.73 1.90 21.41
N LEU A 85 -8.92 2.97 21.46
CA LEU A 85 -8.14 3.39 20.29
C LEU A 85 -7.11 2.32 19.90
N GLN A 86 -6.41 1.72 20.84
CA GLN A 86 -5.47 0.62 20.54
C GLN A 86 -6.18 -0.56 19.85
N LEU A 87 -7.33 -0.99 20.37
CA LEU A 87 -8.14 -2.04 19.73
C LEU A 87 -8.55 -1.67 18.30
N LEU A 88 -9.00 -0.44 18.10
CA LEU A 88 -9.35 0.08 16.79
C LEU A 88 -8.14 0.11 15.84
N GLY A 89 -6.96 0.50 16.33
CA GLY A 89 -5.70 0.47 15.60
C GLY A 89 -5.34 -0.93 15.12
N HIS A 90 -5.43 -1.92 16.00
CA HIS A 90 -5.21 -3.32 15.63
C HIS A 90 -6.19 -3.81 14.56
N PHE A 91 -7.46 -3.41 14.66
CA PHE A 91 -8.47 -3.75 13.66
C PHE A 91 -8.15 -3.10 12.30
N ILE A 92 -7.83 -1.81 12.27
CA ILE A 92 -7.45 -1.08 11.06
C ILE A 92 -6.20 -1.73 10.43
N ASN A 93 -5.17 -2.02 11.22
CA ASN A 93 -3.95 -2.67 10.74
C ASN A 93 -4.22 -4.05 10.14
N SER A 94 -5.11 -4.83 10.74
CA SER A 94 -5.54 -6.13 10.22
C SER A 94 -6.26 -6.00 8.87
N MET A 95 -7.15 -5.02 8.73
CA MET A 95 -7.83 -4.74 7.47
C MET A 95 -6.87 -4.29 6.36
N LEU A 96 -5.92 -3.40 6.67
CA LEU A 96 -4.91 -2.95 5.72
C LEU A 96 -4.05 -4.11 5.24
N ARG A 97 -3.57 -4.96 6.17
CA ARG A 97 -2.78 -6.16 5.85
C ARG A 97 -3.56 -7.13 4.96
N ARG A 98 -4.85 -7.37 5.28
CA ARG A 98 -5.71 -8.23 4.46
C ARG A 98 -5.85 -7.69 3.04
N ARG A 99 -6.10 -6.39 2.89
CA ARG A 99 -6.19 -5.73 1.57
C ARG A 99 -4.92 -5.92 0.76
N ASP A 100 -3.75 -5.70 1.39
CA ASP A 100 -2.45 -5.84 0.72
C ASP A 100 -2.17 -7.29 0.29
N LEU A 101 -2.55 -8.26 1.13
CA LEU A 101 -2.43 -9.69 0.79
C LEU A 101 -3.35 -10.07 -0.37
N VAL A 102 -4.59 -9.60 -0.38
CA VAL A 102 -5.53 -9.83 -1.50
C VAL A 102 -4.98 -9.25 -2.78
N GLY A 103 -4.50 -7.98 -2.76
CA GLY A 103 -3.89 -7.36 -3.94
C GLY A 103 -2.66 -8.12 -4.45
N LYS A 104 -1.79 -8.61 -3.55
CA LYS A 104 -0.66 -9.47 -3.93
C LYS A 104 -1.11 -10.78 -4.56
N LEU A 105 -2.12 -11.45 -3.98
CA LEU A 105 -2.68 -12.68 -4.53
C LEU A 105 -3.30 -12.46 -5.92
N GLU A 106 -4.02 -11.37 -6.13
CA GLU A 106 -4.56 -11.00 -7.43
C GLU A 106 -3.45 -10.79 -8.46
N THR A 107 -2.40 -10.04 -8.11
CA THR A 107 -1.25 -9.83 -9.00
C THR A 107 -0.57 -11.15 -9.35
N LEU A 108 -0.30 -12.01 -8.37
CA LEU A 108 0.30 -13.34 -8.60
C LEU A 108 -0.58 -14.26 -9.45
N SER A 109 -1.90 -14.16 -9.28
CA SER A 109 -2.87 -15.00 -9.98
C SER A 109 -3.10 -14.60 -11.42
N TYR A 110 -3.01 -13.31 -11.76
CA TYR A 110 -3.43 -12.78 -13.06
C TYR A 110 -2.32 -12.10 -13.88
N HIS A 111 -1.12 -11.95 -13.32
CA HIS A 111 0.00 -11.32 -14.03
C HIS A 111 1.20 -12.26 -14.15
N ASP A 112 1.96 -12.07 -15.23
CA ASP A 112 3.27 -12.70 -15.43
C ASP A 112 4.32 -12.02 -14.56
N GLN A 113 5.12 -12.82 -13.83
CA GLN A 113 6.04 -12.31 -12.82
C GLN A 113 7.23 -11.52 -13.42
N LEU A 114 7.63 -11.85 -14.65
CA LEU A 114 8.75 -11.19 -15.30
C LEU A 114 8.31 -9.88 -15.96
N THR A 115 7.26 -9.94 -16.78
CA THR A 115 6.89 -8.83 -17.66
C THR A 115 5.80 -7.93 -17.10
N GLY A 116 5.09 -8.36 -16.05
CA GLY A 116 3.93 -7.68 -15.51
C GLY A 116 2.72 -7.63 -16.47
N ALA A 117 2.81 -8.26 -17.67
CA ALA A 117 1.66 -8.47 -18.53
C ALA A 117 0.63 -9.39 -17.86
N LYS A 118 -0.59 -9.41 -18.34
CA LYS A 118 -1.55 -10.43 -17.89
C LYS A 118 -1.06 -11.82 -18.28
N ASN A 119 -1.34 -12.81 -17.45
CA ASN A 119 -0.92 -14.19 -17.71
C ASN A 119 -2.01 -15.01 -18.42
N ARG A 120 -1.72 -16.28 -18.72
CA ARG A 120 -2.66 -17.22 -19.35
C ARG A 120 -3.97 -17.37 -18.56
N HIS A 121 -3.91 -17.32 -17.21
CA HIS A 121 -5.12 -17.44 -16.39
C HIS A 121 -6.04 -16.23 -16.57
N ALA A 122 -5.47 -15.01 -16.63
CA ALA A 122 -6.20 -13.79 -16.93
C ALA A 122 -6.84 -13.82 -18.33
N LEU A 123 -6.12 -14.33 -19.33
CA LEU A 123 -6.65 -14.52 -20.68
C LEU A 123 -7.87 -15.45 -20.68
N ASN A 124 -7.75 -16.63 -20.06
CA ASN A 124 -8.85 -17.59 -19.97
C ASN A 124 -10.09 -17.00 -19.31
N LYS A 125 -9.91 -16.24 -18.22
CA LYS A 125 -11.00 -15.52 -17.55
C LYS A 125 -11.65 -14.48 -18.46
N GLN A 126 -10.85 -13.72 -19.22
CA GLN A 126 -11.35 -12.73 -20.18
C GLN A 126 -12.15 -13.40 -21.29
N LEU A 127 -11.62 -14.48 -21.88
CA LEU A 127 -12.32 -15.23 -22.92
C LEU A 127 -13.65 -15.83 -22.43
N ALA A 128 -13.67 -16.34 -21.20
CA ALA A 128 -14.90 -16.87 -20.58
C ALA A 128 -15.97 -15.80 -20.31
N SER A 129 -15.59 -14.53 -20.21
CA SER A 129 -16.51 -13.41 -20.01
C SER A 129 -17.11 -12.84 -21.31
N LEU A 130 -16.62 -13.28 -22.48
CA LEU A 130 -17.11 -12.81 -23.78
C LEU A 130 -18.55 -13.27 -24.02
N THR A 131 -19.36 -12.35 -24.53
CA THR A 131 -20.75 -12.63 -24.86
C THR A 131 -20.91 -12.83 -26.38
N LYS A 132 -21.91 -13.61 -26.76
CA LYS A 132 -22.23 -13.87 -28.16
C LYS A 132 -22.56 -12.55 -28.90
N GLY A 133 -21.90 -12.32 -30.03
CA GLY A 133 -22.10 -11.13 -30.86
C GLY A 133 -21.06 -10.02 -30.64
N GLN A 134 -20.13 -10.16 -29.71
CA GLN A 134 -18.99 -9.26 -29.60
C GLN A 134 -17.97 -9.55 -30.70
N SER A 135 -17.46 -8.47 -31.35
CA SER A 135 -16.34 -8.57 -32.28
C SER A 135 -15.04 -8.50 -31.48
N LEU A 136 -14.14 -9.45 -31.70
CA LEU A 136 -12.83 -9.53 -31.05
C LEU A 136 -11.75 -9.67 -32.12
N GLY A 137 -10.69 -8.85 -32.00
CA GLY A 137 -9.44 -9.04 -32.70
C GLY A 137 -8.42 -9.72 -31.80
N ILE A 138 -7.73 -10.72 -32.30
CA ILE A 138 -6.67 -11.42 -31.56
C ILE A 138 -5.38 -11.29 -32.35
N LEU A 139 -4.33 -10.79 -31.70
CA LEU A 139 -2.97 -10.81 -32.20
C LEU A 139 -2.18 -11.83 -31.38
N TYR A 140 -1.58 -12.79 -32.05
CA TYR A 140 -0.67 -13.78 -31.44
C TYR A 140 0.75 -13.50 -31.94
N GLY A 141 1.69 -13.36 -31.01
CA GLY A 141 3.09 -13.08 -31.30
C GLY A 141 4.03 -13.93 -30.47
N ASP A 142 5.23 -14.15 -31.02
CA ASP A 142 6.32 -14.91 -30.43
C ASP A 142 7.61 -14.10 -30.52
N VAL A 143 8.45 -14.13 -29.48
CA VAL A 143 9.74 -13.43 -29.46
C VAL A 143 10.78 -14.31 -30.13
N MET A 144 10.96 -14.10 -31.44
CA MET A 144 11.89 -14.88 -32.26
C MET A 144 13.33 -14.85 -31.72
N GLY A 145 13.96 -16.01 -31.68
CA GLY A 145 15.37 -16.15 -31.32
C GLY A 145 15.65 -16.06 -29.82
N LEU A 146 14.65 -16.10 -28.94
CA LEU A 146 14.84 -16.04 -27.50
C LEU A 146 15.79 -17.13 -26.99
N LYS A 147 15.68 -18.38 -27.51
CA LYS A 147 16.59 -19.46 -27.17
C LYS A 147 18.03 -19.13 -27.54
N GLN A 148 18.29 -18.58 -28.73
CA GLN A 148 19.63 -18.22 -29.16
C GLN A 148 20.21 -17.09 -28.30
N ILE A 149 19.40 -16.13 -27.92
CA ILE A 149 19.80 -15.07 -26.97
C ILE A 149 20.20 -15.68 -25.63
N ASN A 150 19.39 -16.57 -25.09
CA ASN A 150 19.68 -17.27 -23.82
C ASN A 150 20.97 -18.08 -23.88
N ASP A 151 21.16 -18.85 -24.95
CA ASP A 151 22.33 -19.72 -25.10
C ASP A 151 23.61 -18.92 -25.32
N THR A 152 23.55 -17.74 -25.95
CA THR A 152 24.71 -16.93 -26.29
C THR A 152 25.06 -15.88 -25.22
N LEU A 153 24.02 -15.21 -24.65
CA LEU A 153 24.14 -14.06 -23.77
C LEU A 153 23.61 -14.30 -22.35
N GLY A 154 23.09 -15.49 -22.11
CA GLY A 154 22.52 -15.89 -20.82
C GLY A 154 21.06 -15.45 -20.61
N HIS A 155 20.40 -16.09 -19.63
CA HIS A 155 18.98 -15.89 -19.34
C HIS A 155 18.60 -14.45 -19.00
N GLN A 156 19.51 -13.68 -18.38
CA GLN A 156 19.25 -12.25 -18.10
C GLN A 156 19.07 -11.42 -19.38
N ALA A 157 19.75 -11.77 -20.48
CA ALA A 157 19.57 -11.11 -21.76
C ALA A 157 18.23 -11.48 -22.39
N GLY A 158 17.82 -12.74 -22.27
CA GLY A 158 16.49 -13.18 -22.71
C GLY A 158 15.36 -12.51 -21.91
N ASP A 159 15.51 -12.38 -20.59
CA ASP A 159 14.55 -11.67 -19.77
C ASP A 159 14.39 -10.21 -20.21
N LYS A 160 15.49 -9.51 -20.53
CA LYS A 160 15.45 -8.16 -21.07
C LYS A 160 14.75 -8.08 -22.45
N ALA A 161 14.95 -9.07 -23.30
CA ALA A 161 14.27 -9.16 -24.59
C ALA A 161 12.74 -9.32 -24.41
N LEU A 162 12.32 -10.15 -23.48
CA LEU A 162 10.91 -10.33 -23.11
C LEU A 162 10.29 -9.07 -22.52
N LEU A 163 11.00 -8.39 -21.62
CA LEU A 163 10.56 -7.10 -21.06
C LEU A 163 10.39 -6.06 -22.16
N TYR A 164 11.37 -5.93 -23.05
CA TYR A 164 11.31 -4.99 -24.19
C TYR A 164 10.13 -5.29 -25.11
N ALA A 165 9.91 -6.57 -25.46
CA ALA A 165 8.76 -6.97 -26.28
C ALA A 165 7.42 -6.59 -25.62
N CYS A 166 7.29 -6.87 -24.31
CA CYS A 166 6.11 -6.50 -23.55
C CYS A 166 5.87 -4.98 -23.52
N GLU A 167 6.91 -4.18 -23.26
CA GLU A 167 6.81 -2.70 -23.29
C GLU A 167 6.38 -2.19 -24.66
N LYS A 168 6.89 -2.77 -25.74
CA LYS A 168 6.48 -2.41 -27.10
C LYS A 168 5.02 -2.75 -27.37
N LEU A 169 4.55 -3.91 -26.92
CA LEU A 169 3.13 -4.25 -27.03
C LEU A 169 2.26 -3.28 -26.22
N LYS A 170 2.61 -3.00 -24.97
CA LYS A 170 1.88 -2.05 -24.12
C LYS A 170 1.89 -0.61 -24.66
N SER A 171 2.88 -0.22 -25.46
CA SER A 171 2.92 1.11 -26.07
C SER A 171 1.96 1.27 -27.27
N HIS A 172 1.44 0.16 -27.82
CA HIS A 172 0.54 0.16 -28.97
C HIS A 172 -0.87 -0.35 -28.66
N PHE A 173 -1.00 -1.13 -27.58
CA PHE A 173 -2.27 -1.71 -27.13
C PHE A 173 -2.55 -1.34 -25.69
N PRO A 174 -3.82 -1.26 -25.26
CA PRO A 174 -4.17 -1.08 -23.87
C PRO A 174 -3.51 -2.16 -22.99
N GLU A 175 -2.95 -1.77 -21.86
CA GLU A 175 -2.20 -2.68 -20.98
C GLU A 175 -3.03 -3.88 -20.53
N GLU A 176 -4.32 -3.67 -20.34
CA GLU A 176 -5.29 -4.72 -19.99
C GLU A 176 -5.55 -5.73 -21.10
N CYS A 177 -5.06 -5.47 -22.31
CA CYS A 177 -5.20 -6.35 -23.49
C CYS A 177 -3.92 -7.09 -23.86
N VAL A 178 -2.83 -6.92 -23.08
CA VAL A 178 -1.55 -7.60 -23.35
C VAL A 178 -1.39 -8.77 -22.41
N TYR A 179 -1.22 -9.97 -22.97
CA TYR A 179 -1.08 -11.22 -22.23
C TYR A 179 0.20 -11.94 -22.62
N ARG A 180 0.94 -12.46 -21.64
CA ARG A 180 2.02 -13.43 -21.85
C ARG A 180 1.51 -14.81 -21.45
N ILE A 181 1.44 -15.74 -22.40
CA ILE A 181 0.80 -17.03 -22.21
C ILE A 181 1.78 -18.22 -22.17
N GLY A 182 3.02 -17.98 -22.57
CA GLY A 182 4.10 -18.97 -22.61
C GLY A 182 5.46 -18.30 -22.38
N GLY A 183 6.53 -19.03 -22.62
CA GLY A 183 7.91 -18.55 -22.45
C GLY A 183 8.20 -17.28 -23.26
N ASP A 184 7.90 -17.30 -24.54
CA ASP A 184 8.13 -16.28 -25.56
C ASP A 184 6.84 -15.77 -26.24
N GLU A 185 5.68 -16.31 -25.85
CA GLU A 185 4.40 -16.10 -26.51
C GLU A 185 3.57 -14.99 -25.84
N PHE A 186 3.07 -14.07 -26.66
CA PHE A 186 2.19 -12.96 -26.28
C PHE A 186 0.89 -12.97 -27.12
N ILE A 187 -0.18 -12.52 -26.47
CA ILE A 187 -1.47 -12.23 -27.10
C ILE A 187 -1.89 -10.81 -26.76
#